data_558aad5d32250a57cdb9f2f2bcad443e
#
_entry.id   558aad5d32250a57cdb9f2f2bcad443e
#
_cell.length_a   1.000
_cell.length_b   1.000
_cell.length_c   1.000
_cell.angle_alpha   90.00
_cell.angle_beta   90.00
_cell.angle_gamma   90.00
#
_symmetry.space_group_name_H-M   'P 1'
#
loop_
_entity.id
_entity.type
_entity.pdbx_description
1 polymer ?
#
loop_
_entity_poly.entity_id
_entity_poly.type
_entity_poly.pdbx_seq_one_letter_code
_entity_poly.pdbx_strand_id
1 'polypeptide(L)'
;MFLKNLWYFALPGSKLRRGAMVKRTLLGEPVLLGRDAGGSPFALLDICPHRGMPLSYGHFDGRQVECCYHGWRFDTAGACVEIPSLVEAQRDKINLSKIRVRRFPCREVQGNIWIYHGDGDADLSPIPEVPEVSAEHHRIAESMEFPSDVDHAVVGLMDPAHGPFVHRSWWWRSRASIHDKEKSFEPSYLGFRMLRHRPSSNSRAYRVLGGVPETEISFQLPGVRIEHVQTGKHVFCGLTAVTPITGDRTLVNHVIYWTMPWLSALKPLVRPFARAFLNQDRRVVARQQEGLAHEPKLMLINDADMQARWYYRLKSEFMEAQERGREFENPVEPATLSWRS
;
A
#
# COMPACT_ATOMS: atom_id res chain seq x y z
N MET A 1 12.07 6.56 -10.44
CA MET A 1 12.44 5.13 -10.21
C MET A 1 11.75 4.65 -8.95
N PHE A 2 11.18 3.45 -8.92
CA PHE A 2 10.52 2.88 -7.74
C PHE A 2 11.55 2.21 -6.84
N LEU A 3 11.33 2.24 -5.51
CA LEU A 3 12.17 1.53 -4.56
C LEU A 3 12.08 0.02 -4.78
N LYS A 4 13.21 -0.67 -4.76
CA LYS A 4 13.30 -2.12 -4.88
C LYS A 4 13.51 -2.76 -3.51
N ASN A 5 13.40 -4.08 -3.45
CA ASN A 5 13.62 -4.89 -2.26
C ASN A 5 12.70 -4.51 -1.08
N LEU A 6 11.45 -4.20 -1.42
CA LEU A 6 10.39 -3.85 -0.47
C LEU A 6 9.06 -4.51 -0.83
N TRP A 7 8.22 -4.67 0.19
CA TRP A 7 6.86 -5.14 0.03
C TRP A 7 5.91 -4.00 -0.31
N TYR A 8 5.10 -4.20 -1.34
CA TYR A 8 4.07 -3.28 -1.78
C TYR A 8 2.69 -3.90 -1.63
N PHE A 9 1.75 -3.11 -1.16
CA PHE A 9 0.35 -3.51 -1.07
C PHE A 9 -0.22 -3.69 -2.48
N ALA A 10 -0.70 -4.89 -2.81
CA ALA A 10 -1.24 -5.18 -4.13
C ALA A 10 -2.76 -5.00 -4.18
N LEU A 11 -3.50 -5.64 -3.28
CA LEU A 11 -4.95 -5.50 -3.14
C LEU A 11 -5.45 -6.09 -1.81
N PRO A 12 -6.65 -5.69 -1.35
CA PRO A 12 -7.32 -6.38 -0.25
C PRO A 12 -7.61 -7.83 -0.61
N GLY A 13 -7.30 -8.77 0.28
CA GLY A 13 -7.49 -10.21 0.06
C GLY A 13 -8.93 -10.58 -0.32
N SER A 14 -9.91 -9.84 0.22
CA SER A 14 -11.33 -10.01 -0.10
C SER A 14 -11.69 -9.75 -1.57
N LYS A 15 -10.84 -9.06 -2.32
CA LYS A 15 -11.02 -8.81 -3.77
C LYS A 15 -10.47 -9.94 -4.65
N LEU A 16 -9.81 -10.94 -4.07
CA LEU A 16 -9.27 -12.08 -4.80
C LEU A 16 -9.85 -13.38 -4.26
N ARG A 17 -10.88 -13.89 -4.93
CA ARG A 17 -11.56 -15.13 -4.56
C ARG A 17 -10.69 -16.35 -4.87
N ARG A 18 -10.92 -17.47 -4.18
CA ARG A 18 -10.31 -18.77 -4.52
C ARG A 18 -10.64 -19.16 -5.95
N GLY A 19 -9.65 -19.68 -6.67
CA GLY A 19 -9.80 -20.06 -8.08
C GLY A 19 -9.95 -18.87 -9.03
N ALA A 20 -9.69 -17.63 -8.56
CA ALA A 20 -9.77 -16.43 -9.40
C ALA A 20 -8.39 -15.82 -9.63
N MET A 21 -8.29 -15.09 -10.72
CA MET A 21 -7.14 -14.26 -11.04
C MET A 21 -7.59 -12.85 -11.45
N VAL A 22 -6.74 -11.86 -11.25
CA VAL A 22 -7.00 -10.46 -11.57
C VAL A 22 -5.74 -9.78 -12.08
N LYS A 23 -5.88 -9.01 -13.14
CA LYS A 23 -4.81 -8.17 -13.68
C LYS A 23 -4.65 -6.89 -12.87
N ARG A 24 -3.40 -6.49 -12.61
CA ARG A 24 -3.02 -5.18 -12.09
C ARG A 24 -1.78 -4.67 -12.83
N THR A 25 -1.67 -3.35 -12.90
CA THR A 25 -0.37 -2.71 -13.19
C THR A 25 0.16 -2.19 -11.86
N LEU A 26 1.32 -2.65 -11.45
CA LEU A 26 1.98 -2.25 -10.21
C LEU A 26 3.45 -2.02 -10.52
N LEU A 27 3.99 -0.89 -10.05
CA LEU A 27 5.41 -0.56 -10.22
C LEU A 27 5.86 -0.51 -11.69
N GLY A 28 4.95 -0.10 -12.58
CA GLY A 28 5.18 -0.06 -14.03
C GLY A 28 5.08 -1.41 -14.74
N GLU A 29 4.79 -2.50 -14.02
CA GLU A 29 4.75 -3.84 -14.57
C GLU A 29 3.33 -4.44 -14.57
N PRO A 30 2.98 -5.20 -15.62
CA PRO A 30 1.73 -5.94 -15.64
C PRO A 30 1.87 -7.16 -14.72
N VAL A 31 1.04 -7.24 -13.68
CA VAL A 31 1.03 -8.31 -12.69
C VAL A 31 -0.29 -9.07 -12.74
N LEU A 32 -0.21 -10.38 -12.89
CA LEU A 32 -1.32 -11.30 -12.70
C LEU A 32 -1.31 -11.76 -11.24
N LEU A 33 -2.31 -11.33 -10.47
CA LEU A 33 -2.54 -11.80 -9.12
C LEU A 33 -3.58 -12.92 -9.16
N GLY A 34 -3.32 -14.02 -8.49
CA GLY A 34 -4.26 -15.13 -8.40
C GLY A 34 -4.32 -15.71 -6.99
N ARG A 35 -5.39 -16.45 -6.71
CA ARG A 35 -5.53 -17.26 -5.52
C ARG A 35 -5.87 -18.68 -5.93
N ASP A 36 -5.03 -19.63 -5.57
CA ASP A 36 -5.23 -21.02 -5.92
C ASP A 36 -6.45 -21.66 -5.23
N ALA A 37 -6.77 -22.88 -5.59
CA ALA A 37 -7.87 -23.62 -4.99
C ALA A 37 -7.65 -23.90 -3.50
N GLY A 38 -6.39 -23.97 -3.03
CA GLY A 38 -6.01 -24.10 -1.62
C GLY A 38 -6.20 -22.82 -0.82
N GLY A 39 -6.31 -21.66 -1.50
CA GLY A 39 -6.47 -20.36 -0.89
C GLY A 39 -5.17 -19.54 -0.80
N SER A 40 -4.06 -20.06 -1.32
CA SER A 40 -2.77 -19.35 -1.33
C SER A 40 -2.72 -18.31 -2.44
N PRO A 41 -2.31 -17.07 -2.16
CA PRO A 41 -2.12 -16.06 -3.19
C PRO A 41 -0.83 -16.31 -3.98
N PHE A 42 -0.84 -15.96 -5.25
CA PHE A 42 0.34 -15.94 -6.11
C PHE A 42 0.35 -14.71 -7.01
N ALA A 43 1.54 -14.34 -7.49
CA ALA A 43 1.72 -13.23 -8.41
C ALA A 43 2.73 -13.61 -9.51
N LEU A 44 2.34 -13.41 -10.77
CA LEU A 44 3.15 -13.67 -11.94
C LEU A 44 3.23 -12.40 -12.80
N LEU A 45 4.29 -12.26 -13.59
CA LEU A 45 4.30 -11.29 -14.67
C LEU A 45 3.17 -11.64 -15.66
N ASP A 46 2.28 -10.72 -15.95
CA ASP A 46 1.12 -10.95 -16.82
C ASP A 46 1.52 -10.97 -18.31
N ILE A 47 2.52 -11.80 -18.64
CA ILE A 47 3.06 -11.94 -20.01
C ILE A 47 3.43 -13.40 -20.26
N CYS A 48 2.78 -14.01 -21.23
CA CYS A 48 3.18 -15.33 -21.74
C CYS A 48 4.51 -15.24 -22.49
N PRO A 49 5.54 -16.01 -22.13
CA PRO A 49 6.86 -15.94 -22.75
C PRO A 49 6.89 -16.39 -24.23
N HIS A 50 5.84 -17.05 -24.70
CA HIS A 50 5.76 -17.51 -26.09
C HIS A 50 5.66 -16.33 -27.07
N ARG A 51 4.63 -15.46 -26.91
CA ARG A 51 4.39 -14.31 -27.84
C ARG A 51 3.81 -13.08 -27.14
N GLY A 52 4.09 -12.87 -25.85
CA GLY A 52 3.71 -11.67 -25.15
C GLY A 52 2.22 -11.53 -24.80
N MET A 53 1.41 -12.59 -25.01
CA MET A 53 -0.02 -12.54 -24.66
C MET A 53 -0.18 -12.38 -23.16
N PRO A 54 -1.01 -11.40 -22.67
CA PRO A 54 -1.30 -11.33 -21.27
C PRO A 54 -2.02 -12.58 -20.78
N LEU A 55 -1.49 -13.21 -19.73
CA LEU A 55 -2.02 -14.43 -19.14
C LEU A 55 -3.41 -14.21 -18.49
N SER A 56 -3.68 -12.98 -18.10
CA SER A 56 -4.98 -12.56 -17.53
C SER A 56 -6.18 -12.72 -18.48
N TYR A 57 -5.94 -12.82 -19.79
CA TYR A 57 -6.98 -13.15 -20.77
C TYR A 57 -7.21 -14.65 -20.92
N GLY A 58 -6.36 -15.46 -20.28
CA GLY A 58 -6.45 -16.91 -20.32
C GLY A 58 -7.43 -17.48 -19.29
N HIS A 59 -7.30 -18.77 -19.03
CA HIS A 59 -8.11 -19.48 -18.08
C HIS A 59 -7.28 -19.92 -16.87
N PHE A 60 -7.88 -19.89 -15.68
CA PHE A 60 -7.27 -20.40 -14.45
C PHE A 60 -8.21 -21.46 -13.85
N ASP A 61 -7.74 -22.69 -13.74
CA ASP A 61 -8.49 -23.81 -13.20
C ASP A 61 -8.39 -23.98 -11.67
N GLY A 62 -7.71 -23.03 -11.01
CA GLY A 62 -7.39 -23.06 -9.57
C GLY A 62 -6.02 -23.66 -9.26
N ARG A 63 -5.29 -24.15 -10.27
CA ARG A 63 -3.93 -24.72 -10.14
C ARG A 63 -2.98 -24.22 -11.21
N GLN A 64 -3.49 -24.06 -12.44
CA GLN A 64 -2.70 -23.69 -13.61
C GLN A 64 -3.35 -22.54 -14.38
N VAL A 65 -2.51 -21.65 -14.90
CA VAL A 65 -2.92 -20.57 -15.79
C VAL A 65 -2.68 -21.02 -17.21
N GLU A 66 -3.70 -21.11 -18.04
CA GLU A 66 -3.65 -21.43 -19.43
C GLU A 66 -3.69 -20.17 -20.29
N CYS A 67 -2.70 -19.98 -21.17
CA CYS A 67 -2.65 -18.87 -22.12
C CYS A 67 -3.72 -19.04 -23.19
N CYS A 68 -4.56 -18.04 -23.40
CA CYS A 68 -5.67 -18.09 -24.38
C CYS A 68 -5.22 -18.17 -25.85
N TYR A 69 -3.91 -17.94 -26.15
CA TYR A 69 -3.44 -17.88 -27.52
C TYR A 69 -3.05 -19.27 -28.07
N HIS A 70 -2.23 -20.04 -27.31
CA HIS A 70 -1.77 -21.37 -27.75
C HIS A 70 -1.87 -22.45 -26.67
N GLY A 71 -2.63 -22.20 -25.60
CA GLY A 71 -2.87 -23.17 -24.55
C GLY A 71 -1.66 -23.49 -23.65
N TRP A 72 -0.56 -22.73 -23.70
CA TRP A 72 0.56 -22.96 -22.80
C TRP A 72 0.10 -22.83 -21.35
N ARG A 73 0.46 -23.80 -20.49
CA ARG A 73 0.02 -23.84 -19.11
C ARG A 73 1.20 -23.59 -18.17
N PHE A 74 0.93 -22.77 -17.18
CA PHE A 74 1.90 -22.41 -16.14
C PHE A 74 1.29 -22.69 -14.77
N ASP A 75 2.11 -23.25 -13.87
CA ASP A 75 1.72 -23.39 -12.47
C ASP A 75 1.76 -22.03 -11.73
N THR A 76 1.32 -22.01 -10.47
CA THR A 76 1.30 -20.81 -9.63
C THR A 76 2.71 -20.32 -9.23
N ALA A 77 3.75 -21.13 -9.47
CA ALA A 77 5.16 -20.76 -9.33
C ALA A 77 5.76 -20.22 -10.64
N GLY A 78 4.96 -20.16 -11.71
CA GLY A 78 5.34 -19.65 -13.03
C GLY A 78 6.10 -20.64 -13.90
N ALA A 79 6.23 -21.92 -13.52
CA ALA A 79 6.86 -22.92 -14.36
C ALA A 79 5.89 -23.38 -15.47
N CYS A 80 6.40 -23.52 -16.69
CA CYS A 80 5.64 -24.11 -17.78
C CYS A 80 5.45 -25.62 -17.51
N VAL A 81 4.20 -26.06 -17.46
CA VAL A 81 3.84 -27.46 -17.18
C VAL A 81 3.33 -28.19 -18.42
N GLU A 82 2.84 -27.45 -19.43
CA GLU A 82 2.33 -28.05 -20.66
C GLU A 82 2.39 -27.10 -21.84
N ILE A 83 2.71 -27.64 -23.00
CA ILE A 83 2.63 -26.99 -24.32
C ILE A 83 1.80 -27.90 -25.22
N PRO A 84 0.47 -27.69 -25.33
CA PRO A 84 -0.44 -28.62 -26.04
C PRO A 84 -0.11 -28.80 -27.52
N SER A 85 0.50 -27.80 -28.16
CA SER A 85 0.84 -27.84 -29.59
C SER A 85 2.04 -28.74 -29.93
N LEU A 86 2.75 -29.30 -28.93
CA LEU A 86 3.87 -30.21 -29.18
C LEU A 86 3.37 -31.61 -29.50
N VAL A 87 3.83 -32.16 -30.62
CA VAL A 87 3.64 -33.58 -30.92
C VAL A 87 4.55 -34.42 -30.01
N GLU A 88 4.18 -35.67 -29.78
CA GLU A 88 4.88 -36.57 -28.83
C GLU A 88 6.39 -36.63 -29.10
N ALA A 89 6.81 -36.80 -30.33
CA ALA A 89 8.22 -36.84 -30.71
C ALA A 89 9.01 -35.54 -30.43
N GLN A 90 8.34 -34.44 -30.10
CA GLN A 90 8.98 -33.15 -29.75
C GLN A 90 8.99 -32.90 -28.24
N ARG A 91 8.11 -33.55 -27.47
CA ARG A 91 7.99 -33.32 -26.02
C ARG A 91 9.29 -33.60 -25.29
N ASP A 92 9.97 -34.70 -25.65
CA ASP A 92 11.24 -35.10 -25.04
C ASP A 92 12.42 -34.20 -25.41
N LYS A 93 12.27 -33.37 -26.46
CA LYS A 93 13.33 -32.46 -26.91
C LYS A 93 13.26 -31.08 -26.26
N ILE A 94 12.16 -30.76 -25.59
CA ILE A 94 11.94 -29.43 -24.98
C ILE A 94 11.97 -29.58 -23.46
N ASN A 95 12.93 -28.91 -22.84
CA ASN A 95 12.99 -28.84 -21.38
C ASN A 95 12.00 -27.76 -20.87
N LEU A 96 10.79 -28.17 -20.51
CA LEU A 96 9.75 -27.27 -19.98
C LEU A 96 10.17 -26.56 -18.69
N SER A 97 11.06 -27.15 -17.86
CA SER A 97 11.51 -26.56 -16.61
C SER A 97 12.30 -25.27 -16.79
N LYS A 98 12.88 -25.06 -17.98
CA LYS A 98 13.58 -23.82 -18.36
C LYS A 98 12.64 -22.72 -18.83
N ILE A 99 11.38 -23.03 -19.12
CA ILE A 99 10.39 -22.07 -19.57
C ILE A 99 9.60 -21.59 -18.35
N ARG A 100 9.76 -20.32 -18.03
CA ARG A 100 9.11 -19.75 -16.85
C ARG A 100 8.54 -18.38 -17.12
N VAL A 101 7.44 -18.08 -16.42
CA VAL A 101 6.95 -16.72 -16.21
C VAL A 101 7.58 -16.22 -14.91
N ARG A 102 8.04 -14.97 -14.92
CA ARG A 102 8.59 -14.37 -13.69
C ARG A 102 7.54 -14.33 -12.60
N ARG A 103 7.91 -14.82 -11.42
CA ARG A 103 7.10 -14.80 -10.21
C ARG A 103 7.53 -13.63 -9.33
N PHE A 104 6.54 -12.97 -8.71
CA PHE A 104 6.78 -12.05 -7.60
C PHE A 104 6.48 -12.79 -6.29
N PRO A 105 7.35 -12.73 -5.27
CA PRO A 105 6.98 -13.20 -3.94
C PRO A 105 5.67 -12.51 -3.52
N CYS A 106 4.73 -13.31 -3.03
CA CYS A 106 3.36 -12.85 -2.76
C CYS A 106 2.90 -13.46 -1.44
N ARG A 107 2.37 -12.65 -0.53
CA ARG A 107 1.88 -13.08 0.78
C ARG A 107 0.59 -12.37 1.14
N GLU A 108 -0.24 -13.04 1.92
CA GLU A 108 -1.41 -12.41 2.55
C GLU A 108 -1.15 -12.22 4.03
N VAL A 109 -1.18 -10.96 4.47
CA VAL A 109 -0.97 -10.57 5.86
C VAL A 109 -2.13 -9.69 6.29
N GLN A 110 -2.78 -10.04 7.40
CA GLN A 110 -3.92 -9.31 7.98
C GLN A 110 -5.04 -9.01 6.98
N GLY A 111 -5.30 -9.95 6.03
CA GLY A 111 -6.35 -9.82 5.01
C GLY A 111 -5.97 -8.94 3.82
N ASN A 112 -4.69 -8.62 3.65
CA ASN A 112 -4.16 -7.87 2.52
C ASN A 112 -3.10 -8.68 1.79
N ILE A 113 -3.12 -8.59 0.46
CA ILE A 113 -2.12 -9.22 -0.41
C ILE A 113 -1.01 -8.23 -0.70
N TRP A 114 0.21 -8.68 -0.44
CA TRP A 114 1.44 -7.96 -0.66
C TRP A 114 2.30 -8.66 -1.70
N ILE A 115 3.00 -7.89 -2.52
CA ILE A 115 4.02 -8.39 -3.45
C ILE A 115 5.37 -7.76 -3.11
N TYR A 116 6.42 -8.56 -3.21
CA TYR A 116 7.78 -8.07 -3.09
C TYR A 116 8.31 -7.65 -4.45
N HIS A 117 8.86 -6.45 -4.52
CA HIS A 117 9.45 -5.90 -5.74
C HIS A 117 10.95 -5.73 -5.57
N GLY A 118 11.72 -6.58 -6.23
CA GLY A 118 13.17 -6.56 -6.19
C GLY A 118 13.77 -7.93 -6.45
N ASP A 119 15.10 -7.97 -6.45
CA ASP A 119 15.93 -9.16 -6.67
C ASP A 119 16.51 -9.70 -5.36
N GLY A 120 16.32 -9.00 -4.24
CA GLY A 120 16.76 -9.41 -2.91
C GLY A 120 15.90 -10.51 -2.29
N ASP A 121 16.30 -10.96 -1.12
CA ASP A 121 15.55 -11.97 -0.36
C ASP A 121 14.34 -11.34 0.30
N ALA A 122 13.14 -11.74 -0.16
CA ALA A 122 11.88 -11.29 0.38
C ALA A 122 11.66 -11.69 1.85
N ASP A 123 12.31 -12.74 2.33
CA ASP A 123 12.16 -13.24 3.69
C ASP A 123 12.91 -12.36 4.71
N LEU A 124 13.91 -11.61 4.26
CA LEU A 124 14.65 -10.67 5.10
C LEU A 124 13.95 -9.33 5.30
N SER A 125 12.89 -9.03 4.52
CA SER A 125 12.14 -7.77 4.63
C SER A 125 10.78 -8.02 5.28
N PRO A 126 10.48 -7.42 6.44
CA PRO A 126 9.17 -7.60 7.07
C PRO A 126 8.07 -6.87 6.26
N ILE A 127 6.91 -7.51 6.19
CA ILE A 127 5.70 -6.85 5.69
C ILE A 127 5.16 -5.93 6.79
N PRO A 128 4.76 -4.69 6.46
CA PRO A 128 4.15 -3.80 7.44
C PRO A 128 2.88 -4.39 8.05
N GLU A 129 2.84 -4.48 9.38
CA GLU A 129 1.70 -5.02 10.12
C GLU A 129 1.10 -3.96 11.04
N VAL A 130 -0.23 -3.99 11.14
CA VAL A 130 -0.98 -3.14 12.08
C VAL A 130 -0.95 -3.81 13.46
N PRO A 131 -0.46 -3.13 14.50
CA PRO A 131 -0.40 -3.71 15.85
C PRO A 131 -1.78 -4.13 16.39
N GLU A 132 -1.82 -5.16 17.21
CA GLU A 132 -2.97 -5.62 18.00
C GLU A 132 -4.22 -6.02 17.18
N VAL A 133 -4.09 -6.19 15.85
CA VAL A 133 -5.19 -6.65 14.99
C VAL A 133 -4.76 -7.85 14.13
N SER A 134 -5.76 -8.60 13.66
CA SER A 134 -5.58 -9.74 12.76
C SER A 134 -6.47 -9.60 11.52
N ALA A 135 -6.45 -10.59 10.62
CA ALA A 135 -7.28 -10.61 9.42
C ALA A 135 -8.80 -10.56 9.75
N GLU A 136 -9.22 -11.11 10.88
CA GLU A 136 -10.62 -11.06 11.33
C GLU A 136 -11.10 -9.66 11.72
N HIS A 137 -10.18 -8.73 12.02
CA HIS A 137 -10.48 -7.33 12.33
C HIS A 137 -10.48 -6.43 11.08
N HIS A 138 -10.09 -6.95 9.91
CA HIS A 138 -10.18 -6.24 8.63
C HIS A 138 -11.64 -5.95 8.29
N ARG A 139 -12.04 -4.68 8.24
CA ARG A 139 -13.44 -4.28 8.14
C ARG A 139 -13.79 -3.58 6.84
N ILE A 140 -13.02 -2.59 6.47
CA ILE A 140 -13.25 -1.76 5.29
C ILE A 140 -11.95 -1.68 4.53
N ALA A 141 -12.01 -1.80 3.21
CA ALA A 141 -10.90 -1.50 2.32
C ALA A 141 -11.42 -0.70 1.13
N GLU A 142 -10.87 0.49 0.97
CA GLU A 142 -11.08 1.35 -0.18
C GLU A 142 -9.77 1.51 -0.94
N SER A 143 -9.86 1.47 -2.25
CA SER A 143 -8.72 1.68 -3.15
C SER A 143 -9.09 2.77 -4.13
N MET A 144 -8.19 3.72 -4.33
CA MET A 144 -8.42 4.85 -5.21
C MET A 144 -7.14 5.20 -5.95
N GLU A 145 -7.26 5.40 -7.24
CA GLU A 145 -6.16 5.84 -8.08
C GLU A 145 -6.01 7.36 -8.02
N PHE A 146 -4.79 7.80 -7.76
CA PHE A 146 -4.39 9.21 -7.73
C PHE A 146 -3.59 9.49 -9.01
N PRO A 147 -3.93 10.53 -9.79
CA PRO A 147 -3.16 10.96 -10.94
C PRO A 147 -1.92 11.75 -10.49
N SER A 148 -0.96 11.06 -9.91
CA SER A 148 0.23 11.64 -9.31
C SER A 148 1.33 10.59 -9.22
N ASP A 149 2.58 11.05 -9.27
CA ASP A 149 3.70 10.21 -8.86
C ASP A 149 3.62 9.83 -7.38
N VAL A 150 4.38 8.81 -7.01
CA VAL A 150 4.33 8.23 -5.68
C VAL A 150 4.81 9.20 -4.59
N ASP A 151 5.81 10.04 -4.88
CA ASP A 151 6.40 10.92 -3.87
C ASP A 151 5.39 11.98 -3.41
N HIS A 152 4.69 12.62 -4.34
CA HIS A 152 3.64 13.58 -4.01
C HIS A 152 2.44 12.93 -3.30
N ALA A 153 2.08 11.70 -3.68
CA ALA A 153 1.03 10.96 -2.99
C ALA A 153 1.42 10.62 -1.55
N VAL A 154 2.67 10.21 -1.31
CA VAL A 154 3.20 9.91 0.03
C VAL A 154 3.31 11.18 0.87
N VAL A 155 3.87 12.25 0.31
CA VAL A 155 4.00 13.54 1.02
C VAL A 155 2.63 14.07 1.44
N GLY A 156 1.64 14.03 0.54
CA GLY A 156 0.27 14.42 0.86
C GLY A 156 -0.37 13.59 1.96
N LEU A 157 -0.07 12.28 2.01
CA LEU A 157 -0.55 11.38 3.06
C LEU A 157 0.02 11.71 4.45
N MET A 158 1.27 12.17 4.50
CA MET A 158 1.97 12.44 5.76
C MET A 158 1.81 13.87 6.28
N ASP A 159 1.34 14.80 5.45
CA ASP A 159 1.20 16.20 5.83
C ASP A 159 0.24 16.37 7.03
N PRO A 160 0.71 16.88 8.18
CA PRO A 160 -0.13 17.04 9.35
C PRO A 160 -0.99 18.32 9.32
N ALA A 161 -0.69 19.25 8.42
CA ALA A 161 -1.28 20.58 8.37
C ALA A 161 -2.51 20.68 7.45
N HIS A 162 -2.63 19.82 6.42
CA HIS A 162 -3.70 19.91 5.41
C HIS A 162 -5.12 19.66 5.94
N GLY A 163 -5.24 18.92 7.05
CA GLY A 163 -6.51 18.40 7.54
C GLY A 163 -7.66 19.42 7.62
N PRO A 164 -7.50 20.61 8.24
CA PRO A 164 -8.56 21.62 8.34
C PRO A 164 -8.92 22.29 7.01
N PHE A 165 -8.04 22.20 6.02
CA PHE A 165 -8.20 22.84 4.71
C PHE A 165 -8.78 21.89 3.66
N VAL A 166 -8.42 20.63 3.68
CA VAL A 166 -8.84 19.60 2.75
C VAL A 166 -10.09 18.88 3.26
N HIS A 167 -10.06 18.42 4.51
CA HIS A 167 -11.13 17.66 5.14
C HIS A 167 -12.16 18.59 5.82
N ARG A 168 -12.90 19.37 5.03
CA ARG A 168 -13.87 20.34 5.53
C ARG A 168 -15.25 19.76 5.83
N SER A 169 -15.40 18.46 5.81
CA SER A 169 -16.67 17.83 6.08
C SER A 169 -17.13 18.14 7.51
N TRP A 170 -18.41 18.46 7.68
CA TRP A 170 -19.02 18.84 8.97
C TRP A 170 -18.80 17.83 10.11
N TRP A 171 -18.58 16.60 9.74
CA TRP A 171 -18.34 15.47 10.67
C TRP A 171 -16.85 15.29 11.03
N TRP A 172 -15.93 16.01 10.38
CA TRP A 172 -14.49 15.85 10.64
C TRP A 172 -13.91 17.09 11.35
N ARG A 173 -13.48 18.09 10.63
CA ARG A 173 -12.80 19.28 11.17
C ARG A 173 -13.29 20.55 10.51
N SER A 174 -13.16 21.70 11.19
CA SER A 174 -13.43 23.02 10.62
C SER A 174 -12.22 23.93 10.76
N ARG A 175 -12.15 24.99 9.92
CA ARG A 175 -11.12 26.03 10.06
C ARG A 175 -11.16 26.74 11.42
N ALA A 176 -12.31 26.85 12.04
CA ALA A 176 -12.47 27.46 13.36
C ALA A 176 -11.80 26.63 14.49
N SER A 177 -11.40 25.40 14.19
CA SER A 177 -10.74 24.50 15.14
C SER A 177 -9.22 24.47 15.02
N ILE A 178 -8.62 25.32 14.18
CA ILE A 178 -7.17 25.42 14.00
C ILE A 178 -6.52 25.91 15.29
N HIS A 179 -5.58 25.15 15.81
CA HIS A 179 -4.79 25.48 16.99
C HIS A 179 -3.37 24.98 16.88
N ASP A 180 -2.49 25.46 17.74
CA ASP A 180 -1.11 25.02 17.80
C ASP A 180 -1.05 23.56 18.32
N LYS A 181 -0.22 22.76 17.69
CA LYS A 181 0.02 21.36 18.03
C LYS A 181 1.50 21.13 18.16
N GLU A 182 1.84 20.33 19.15
CA GLU A 182 3.19 19.85 19.38
C GLU A 182 3.17 18.33 19.49
N LYS A 183 4.03 17.63 18.76
CA LYS A 183 4.13 16.18 18.76
C LYS A 183 5.58 15.74 18.68
N SER A 184 5.89 14.69 19.44
CA SER A 184 7.21 14.07 19.45
C SER A 184 7.26 12.90 18.50
N PHE A 185 8.39 12.75 17.82
CA PHE A 185 8.66 11.73 16.84
C PHE A 185 9.98 11.03 17.16
N GLU A 186 10.08 9.79 16.74
CA GLU A 186 11.31 9.02 16.80
C GLU A 186 11.49 8.15 15.55
N PRO A 187 12.73 7.72 15.23
CA PRO A 187 12.98 6.78 14.14
C PRO A 187 12.33 5.43 14.42
N SER A 188 11.92 4.75 13.34
CA SER A 188 11.43 3.38 13.38
C SER A 188 12.00 2.60 12.20
N TYR A 189 11.66 1.30 12.09
CA TYR A 189 12.14 0.48 10.97
C TYR A 189 11.76 1.10 9.63
N LEU A 190 12.76 1.45 8.80
CA LEU A 190 12.61 2.12 7.50
C LEU A 190 11.69 3.35 7.50
N GLY A 191 11.60 4.06 8.63
CA GLY A 191 10.66 5.15 8.76
C GLY A 191 10.76 5.93 10.07
N PHE A 192 9.64 6.45 10.51
CA PHE A 192 9.48 7.18 11.76
C PHE A 192 8.10 6.95 12.36
N ARG A 193 7.96 7.26 13.65
CA ARG A 193 6.66 7.25 14.33
C ARG A 193 6.45 8.51 15.16
N MET A 194 5.25 9.03 15.11
CA MET A 194 4.71 10.01 16.04
C MET A 194 4.32 9.27 17.32
N LEU A 195 4.93 9.65 18.41
CA LEU A 195 4.73 8.98 19.68
C LEU A 195 3.26 9.05 20.15
N ARG A 196 2.89 8.09 20.98
CA ARG A 196 1.54 7.99 21.51
C ARG A 196 1.12 9.28 22.18
N HIS A 197 -0.03 9.80 21.80
CA HIS A 197 -0.56 11.06 22.27
C HIS A 197 -2.09 11.06 22.24
N ARG A 198 -2.69 11.97 22.96
CA ARG A 198 -4.12 12.23 22.84
C ARG A 198 -4.40 12.98 21.54
N PRO A 199 -5.35 12.51 20.70
CA PRO A 199 -5.77 13.25 19.52
C PRO A 199 -6.36 14.60 19.93
N SER A 200 -6.27 15.59 19.05
CA SER A 200 -6.83 16.90 19.32
C SER A 200 -8.36 16.81 19.53
N SER A 201 -8.90 17.61 20.46
CA SER A 201 -10.32 17.65 20.82
C SER A 201 -11.29 17.88 19.65
N ASN A 202 -10.77 18.29 18.50
CA ASN A 202 -11.50 18.61 17.30
C ASN A 202 -11.89 17.41 16.45
N SER A 203 -11.36 16.22 16.74
CA SER A 203 -11.69 15.01 16.02
C SER A 203 -12.97 14.39 16.56
N ARG A 204 -14.13 14.88 16.10
CA ARG A 204 -15.45 14.41 16.53
C ARG A 204 -15.65 12.92 16.34
N ALA A 205 -15.02 12.34 15.31
CA ALA A 205 -15.10 10.92 15.00
C ALA A 205 -14.60 10.04 16.16
N TYR A 206 -13.56 10.45 16.89
CA TYR A 206 -13.04 9.69 18.02
C TYR A 206 -13.94 9.70 19.26
N ARG A 207 -14.84 10.69 19.39
CA ARG A 207 -15.81 10.73 20.50
C ARG A 207 -16.81 9.57 20.44
N VAL A 208 -17.08 9.05 19.24
CA VAL A 208 -18.00 7.92 19.04
C VAL A 208 -17.39 6.61 19.53
N LEU A 209 -16.06 6.51 19.61
CA LEU A 209 -15.37 5.29 20.02
C LEU A 209 -15.47 5.02 21.52
N GLY A 210 -15.86 6.02 22.33
CA GLY A 210 -15.94 5.93 23.78
C GLY A 210 -14.57 5.99 24.47
N GLY A 211 -14.53 6.48 25.70
CA GLY A 211 -13.29 6.61 26.49
C GLY A 211 -12.39 7.77 26.04
N VAL A 212 -11.14 7.76 26.51
CA VAL A 212 -10.11 8.72 26.13
C VAL A 212 -9.21 8.04 25.10
N PRO A 213 -9.29 8.39 23.82
CA PRO A 213 -8.46 7.78 22.79
C PRO A 213 -7.00 8.22 22.93
N GLU A 214 -6.09 7.29 22.65
CA GLU A 214 -4.67 7.54 22.44
C GLU A 214 -4.31 7.13 21.01
N THR A 215 -3.51 7.93 20.35
CA THR A 215 -3.15 7.71 18.94
C THR A 215 -1.64 7.64 18.79
N GLU A 216 -1.18 6.67 18.05
CA GLU A 216 0.18 6.55 17.53
C GLU A 216 0.12 6.50 15.99
N ILE A 217 1.03 7.18 15.31
CA ILE A 217 1.07 7.19 13.86
C ILE A 217 2.47 6.81 13.42
N SER A 218 2.59 5.76 12.62
CA SER A 218 3.87 5.35 12.02
C SER A 218 3.85 5.50 10.51
N PHE A 219 5.01 5.76 9.97
CA PHE A 219 5.31 5.75 8.55
C PHE A 219 6.48 4.83 8.27
N GLN A 220 6.40 4.04 7.20
CA GLN A 220 7.44 3.13 6.75
C GLN A 220 7.53 3.15 5.22
N LEU A 221 8.76 3.12 4.67
CA LEU A 221 8.98 2.89 3.25
C LEU A 221 8.36 1.55 2.80
N PRO A 222 7.84 1.46 1.56
CA PRO A 222 7.91 2.47 0.51
C PRO A 222 6.86 3.58 0.59
N GLY A 223 5.83 3.46 1.40
CA GLY A 223 4.75 4.44 1.51
C GLY A 223 3.58 3.87 2.32
N VAL A 224 3.86 3.30 3.50
CA VAL A 224 2.85 2.73 4.39
C VAL A 224 2.72 3.60 5.64
N ARG A 225 1.52 4.12 5.89
CA ARG A 225 1.16 4.86 7.09
C ARG A 225 0.15 4.06 7.89
N ILE A 226 0.43 3.88 9.15
CA ILE A 226 -0.48 3.22 10.10
C ILE A 226 -0.86 4.23 11.17
N GLU A 227 -2.16 4.40 11.38
CA GLU A 227 -2.74 5.16 12.48
C GLU A 227 -3.39 4.18 13.44
N HIS A 228 -2.81 4.03 14.61
CA HIS A 228 -3.27 3.15 15.67
C HIS A 228 -3.95 3.99 16.74
N VAL A 229 -5.23 3.75 16.96
CA VAL A 229 -6.04 4.44 17.98
C VAL A 229 -6.53 3.43 19.00
N GLN A 230 -6.07 3.58 20.23
CA GLN A 230 -6.52 2.78 21.36
C GLN A 230 -7.53 3.54 22.20
N THR A 231 -8.61 2.87 22.60
CA THR A 231 -9.63 3.42 23.50
C THR A 231 -10.04 2.35 24.49
N GLY A 232 -9.56 2.46 25.74
CA GLY A 232 -9.70 1.40 26.73
C GLY A 232 -9.10 0.08 26.22
N LYS A 233 -9.94 -0.97 26.13
CA LYS A 233 -9.55 -2.29 25.60
C LYS A 233 -9.77 -2.46 24.09
N HIS A 234 -10.23 -1.45 23.43
CA HIS A 234 -10.57 -1.51 22.00
C HIS A 234 -9.57 -0.76 21.14
N VAL A 235 -9.39 -1.26 19.93
CA VAL A 235 -8.47 -0.73 18.95
C VAL A 235 -9.24 -0.38 17.68
N PHE A 236 -8.91 0.78 17.10
CA PHE A 236 -9.34 1.23 15.79
C PHE A 236 -8.09 1.66 15.02
N CYS A 237 -7.82 1.02 13.89
CA CYS A 237 -6.61 1.29 13.11
C CYS A 237 -6.93 1.60 11.66
N GLY A 238 -6.18 2.54 11.10
CA GLY A 238 -6.11 2.81 9.67
C GLY A 238 -4.75 2.44 9.11
N LEU A 239 -4.71 1.58 8.10
CA LEU A 239 -3.53 1.35 7.28
C LEU A 239 -3.75 2.02 5.94
N THR A 240 -2.87 2.93 5.55
CA THR A 240 -2.86 3.53 4.22
C THR A 240 -1.58 3.16 3.52
N ALA A 241 -1.69 2.48 2.39
CA ALA A 241 -0.55 2.04 1.60
C ALA A 241 -0.61 2.69 0.21
N VAL A 242 0.50 3.28 -0.19
CA VAL A 242 0.69 3.97 -1.46
C VAL A 242 1.53 3.08 -2.36
N THR A 243 0.95 2.63 -3.49
CA THR A 243 1.61 1.74 -4.43
C THR A 243 1.67 2.38 -5.81
N PRO A 244 2.83 2.60 -6.42
CA PRO A 244 2.92 3.13 -7.77
C PRO A 244 2.24 2.21 -8.79
N ILE A 245 1.46 2.77 -9.71
CA ILE A 245 0.96 2.08 -10.89
C ILE A 245 1.95 2.33 -12.03
N THR A 246 2.19 3.60 -12.34
CA THR A 246 3.13 4.11 -13.33
C THR A 246 3.91 5.28 -12.74
N GLY A 247 4.77 5.94 -13.52
CA GLY A 247 5.51 7.11 -13.05
C GLY A 247 4.63 8.30 -12.63
N ASP A 248 3.41 8.38 -13.16
CA ASP A 248 2.47 9.50 -13.01
C ASP A 248 1.14 9.08 -12.36
N ARG A 249 0.99 7.81 -11.98
CA ARG A 249 -0.24 7.25 -11.39
C ARG A 249 0.08 6.38 -10.20
N THR A 250 -0.65 6.57 -9.13
CA THR A 250 -0.43 5.89 -7.86
C THR A 250 -1.75 5.33 -7.31
N LEU A 251 -1.72 4.11 -6.81
CA LEU A 251 -2.83 3.49 -6.12
C LEU A 251 -2.71 3.73 -4.62
N VAL A 252 -3.69 4.39 -4.02
CA VAL A 252 -3.81 4.55 -2.57
C VAL A 252 -4.84 3.55 -2.05
N ASN A 253 -4.39 2.67 -1.16
CA ASN A 253 -5.22 1.69 -0.49
C ASN A 253 -5.39 2.10 0.97
N HIS A 254 -6.63 2.24 1.42
CA HIS A 254 -6.95 2.56 2.80
C HIS A 254 -7.77 1.43 3.42
N VAL A 255 -7.21 0.81 4.45
CA VAL A 255 -7.81 -0.33 5.15
C VAL A 255 -8.08 0.06 6.59
N ILE A 256 -9.29 -0.21 7.06
CA ILE A 256 -9.71 0.10 8.42
C ILE A 256 -9.96 -1.21 9.18
N TYR A 257 -9.35 -1.30 10.36
CA TYR A 257 -9.50 -2.38 11.32
C TYR A 257 -10.15 -1.88 12.58
N TRP A 258 -10.96 -2.70 13.23
CA TRP A 258 -11.44 -2.44 14.58
C TRP A 258 -11.79 -3.72 15.32
N THR A 259 -11.61 -3.69 16.64
CA THR A 259 -11.96 -4.79 17.54
C THR A 259 -13.35 -4.64 18.18
N MET A 260 -14.06 -3.54 17.93
CA MET A 260 -15.38 -3.24 18.49
C MET A 260 -16.49 -3.97 17.72
N PRO A 261 -17.20 -4.97 18.32
CA PRO A 261 -18.23 -5.73 17.58
C PRO A 261 -19.41 -4.87 17.11
N TRP A 262 -19.85 -3.92 17.95
CA TRP A 262 -20.98 -3.05 17.63
C TRP A 262 -20.75 -2.15 16.42
N LEU A 263 -19.50 -1.70 16.21
CA LEU A 263 -19.14 -0.85 15.06
C LEU A 263 -19.27 -1.62 13.73
N SER A 264 -19.20 -2.93 13.77
CA SER A 264 -19.36 -3.77 12.58
C SER A 264 -20.78 -3.70 11.98
N ALA A 265 -21.79 -3.44 12.81
CA ALA A 265 -23.15 -3.19 12.32
C ALA A 265 -23.27 -1.86 11.57
N LEU A 266 -22.39 -0.90 11.86
CA LEU A 266 -22.35 0.41 11.19
C LEU A 266 -21.45 0.45 9.95
N LYS A 267 -20.81 -0.67 9.59
CA LYS A 267 -19.92 -0.78 8.42
C LYS A 267 -20.50 -0.18 7.13
N PRO A 268 -21.78 -0.39 6.75
CA PRO A 268 -22.37 0.23 5.56
C PRO A 268 -22.37 1.76 5.60
N LEU A 269 -22.46 2.34 6.80
CA LEU A 269 -22.43 3.80 6.99
C LEU A 269 -20.99 4.33 7.01
N VAL A 270 -20.05 3.63 7.60
CA VAL A 270 -18.65 4.07 7.72
C VAL A 270 -17.92 4.07 6.36
N ARG A 271 -18.24 3.09 5.51
CA ARG A 271 -17.59 2.92 4.21
C ARG A 271 -17.70 4.14 3.27
N PRO A 272 -18.86 4.76 3.07
CA PRO A 272 -18.98 5.99 2.26
C PRO A 272 -18.14 7.15 2.80
N PHE A 273 -18.01 7.28 4.13
CA PHE A 273 -17.19 8.32 4.74
C PHE A 273 -15.70 8.08 4.48
N ALA A 274 -15.22 6.85 4.63
CA ALA A 274 -13.84 6.49 4.31
C ALA A 274 -13.50 6.81 2.84
N ARG A 275 -14.42 6.47 1.92
CA ARG A 275 -14.26 6.79 0.50
C ARG A 275 -14.30 8.28 0.22
N ALA A 276 -15.20 9.01 0.87
CA ALA A 276 -15.31 10.47 0.72
C ALA A 276 -14.04 11.16 1.24
N PHE A 277 -13.49 10.70 2.36
CA PHE A 277 -12.27 11.20 2.95
C PHE A 277 -11.08 11.04 1.96
N LEU A 278 -10.86 9.83 1.46
CA LEU A 278 -9.80 9.55 0.50
C LEU A 278 -9.97 10.32 -0.82
N ASN A 279 -11.23 10.55 -1.27
CA ASN A 279 -11.50 11.33 -2.48
C ASN A 279 -11.23 12.84 -2.31
N GLN A 280 -11.23 13.37 -1.08
CA GLN A 280 -10.84 14.75 -0.83
C GLN A 280 -9.34 14.92 -1.08
N ASP A 281 -8.49 14.02 -0.60
CA ASP A 281 -7.05 14.02 -0.85
C ASP A 281 -6.76 13.86 -2.34
N ARG A 282 -7.42 12.89 -2.99
CA ARG A 282 -7.29 12.67 -4.44
C ARG A 282 -7.56 13.95 -5.25
N ARG A 283 -8.61 14.71 -4.88
CA ARG A 283 -8.94 15.96 -5.59
C ARG A 283 -7.87 17.03 -5.44
N VAL A 284 -7.26 17.13 -4.27
CA VAL A 284 -6.18 18.11 -4.03
C VAL A 284 -4.95 17.71 -4.82
N VAL A 285 -4.54 16.45 -4.72
CA VAL A 285 -3.37 15.93 -5.44
C VAL A 285 -3.56 16.04 -6.96
N ALA A 286 -4.77 15.75 -7.48
CA ALA A 286 -5.07 15.91 -8.90
C ALA A 286 -4.92 17.37 -9.39
N ARG A 287 -5.34 18.33 -8.59
CA ARG A 287 -5.17 19.76 -8.92
C ARG A 287 -3.73 20.23 -8.78
N GLN A 288 -3.00 19.65 -7.83
CA GLN A 288 -1.58 19.95 -7.67
C GLN A 288 -0.79 19.61 -8.93
N GLN A 289 -1.17 18.57 -9.68
CA GLN A 289 -0.51 18.20 -10.93
C GLN A 289 -0.56 19.31 -11.99
N GLU A 290 -1.60 20.15 -11.99
CA GLU A 290 -1.70 21.29 -12.92
C GLU A 290 -0.52 22.27 -12.71
N GLY A 291 -0.16 22.54 -11.45
CA GLY A 291 0.99 23.38 -11.11
C GLY A 291 2.33 22.67 -11.32
N LEU A 292 2.42 21.38 -10.94
CA LEU A 292 3.64 20.59 -11.06
C LEU A 292 4.07 20.38 -12.53
N ALA A 293 3.13 20.39 -13.48
CA ALA A 293 3.42 20.32 -14.91
C ALA A 293 4.32 21.46 -15.42
N HIS A 294 4.46 22.56 -14.65
CA HIS A 294 5.32 23.70 -14.96
C HIS A 294 6.68 23.65 -14.24
N GLU A 295 7.03 22.52 -13.61
CA GLU A 295 8.30 22.29 -12.89
C GLU A 295 8.65 23.39 -11.89
N PRO A 296 7.72 23.77 -10.97
CA PRO A 296 7.94 24.86 -10.04
C PRO A 296 9.01 24.48 -9.02
N LYS A 297 9.76 25.48 -8.54
CA LYS A 297 10.63 25.29 -7.38
C LYS A 297 9.78 25.19 -6.12
N LEU A 298 9.61 23.96 -5.61
CA LEU A 298 8.85 23.71 -4.39
C LEU A 298 9.62 24.17 -3.14
N MET A 299 8.89 24.61 -2.13
CA MET A 299 9.42 25.02 -0.85
C MET A 299 8.86 24.12 0.25
N LEU A 300 9.74 23.51 1.03
CA LEU A 300 9.40 22.79 2.25
C LEU A 300 9.86 23.64 3.46
N ILE A 301 8.92 24.03 4.31
CA ILE A 301 9.21 24.80 5.53
C ILE A 301 9.48 23.86 6.72
N ASN A 302 10.07 24.41 7.78
CA ASN A 302 10.38 23.63 8.96
C ASN A 302 9.10 23.12 9.66
N ASP A 303 9.25 22.15 10.52
CA ASP A 303 8.22 21.52 11.35
C ASP A 303 7.00 21.01 10.56
N ALA A 304 6.19 21.87 9.95
CA ALA A 304 5.00 21.47 9.19
C ALA A 304 5.33 20.49 8.05
N ASP A 305 6.48 20.68 7.37
CA ASP A 305 6.93 19.83 6.26
C ASP A 305 8.06 18.88 6.64
N MET A 306 8.40 18.76 7.93
CA MET A 306 9.51 17.91 8.37
C MET A 306 9.30 16.45 8.00
N GLN A 307 8.07 15.93 8.08
CA GLN A 307 7.76 14.55 7.69
C GLN A 307 8.03 14.30 6.19
N ALA A 308 7.74 15.28 5.33
CA ALA A 308 8.10 15.23 3.91
C ALA A 308 9.61 15.21 3.70
N ARG A 309 10.36 16.04 4.44
CA ARG A 309 11.83 16.03 4.40
C ARG A 309 12.40 14.71 4.86
N TRP A 310 11.85 14.11 5.93
CA TRP A 310 12.25 12.78 6.41
C TRP A 310 11.98 11.70 5.36
N TYR A 311 10.83 11.75 4.69
CA TYR A 311 10.54 10.82 3.61
C TYR A 311 11.60 10.85 2.51
N TYR A 312 11.97 12.05 2.02
CA TYR A 312 12.99 12.17 0.98
C TYR A 312 14.37 11.71 1.45
N ARG A 313 14.74 12.00 2.71
CA ARG A 313 16.00 11.50 3.31
C ARG A 313 16.00 9.97 3.43
N LEU A 314 14.93 9.37 3.97
CA LEU A 314 14.76 7.93 4.08
C LEU A 314 14.87 7.25 2.71
N LYS A 315 14.18 7.80 1.71
CA LYS A 315 14.21 7.30 0.34
C LYS A 315 15.62 7.37 -0.26
N SER A 316 16.29 8.50 -0.12
CA SER A 316 17.66 8.71 -0.62
C SER A 316 18.63 7.76 0.05
N GLU A 317 18.62 7.67 1.38
CA GLU A 317 19.46 6.77 2.16
C GLU A 317 19.22 5.31 1.80
N PHE A 318 17.97 4.90 1.66
CA PHE A 318 17.62 3.54 1.29
C PHE A 318 18.17 3.16 -0.10
N MET A 319 18.06 4.06 -1.06
CA MET A 319 18.61 3.85 -2.42
C MET A 319 20.14 3.78 -2.39
N GLU A 320 20.78 4.70 -1.69
CA GLU A 320 22.24 4.75 -1.57
C GLU A 320 22.81 3.52 -0.86
N ALA A 321 22.15 3.07 0.22
CA ALA A 321 22.53 1.87 0.94
C ALA A 321 22.49 0.64 0.03
N GLN A 322 21.43 0.50 -0.78
CA GLN A 322 21.31 -0.59 -1.76
C GLN A 322 22.38 -0.53 -2.85
N GLU A 323 22.62 0.65 -3.42
CA GLU A 323 23.63 0.84 -4.47
C GLU A 323 25.04 0.50 -3.99
N ARG A 324 25.34 0.82 -2.72
CA ARG A 324 26.63 0.54 -2.09
C ARG A 324 26.74 -0.82 -1.42
N GLY A 325 25.67 -1.59 -1.37
CA GLY A 325 25.63 -2.90 -0.71
C GLY A 325 25.89 -2.84 0.81
N ARG A 326 25.50 -1.73 1.47
CA ARG A 326 25.61 -1.55 2.91
C ARG A 326 24.24 -1.60 3.59
N GLU A 327 24.23 -1.75 4.89
CA GLU A 327 23.03 -1.65 5.69
C GLU A 327 22.42 -0.23 5.63
N PHE A 328 21.10 -0.17 5.72
CA PHE A 328 20.34 1.08 5.81
C PHE A 328 20.52 1.69 7.21
N GLU A 329 20.93 2.95 7.26
CA GLU A 329 21.01 3.74 8.48
C GLU A 329 19.89 4.78 8.49
N ASN A 330 19.01 4.71 9.51
CA ASN A 330 17.87 5.62 9.55
C ASN A 330 18.31 7.09 9.77
N PRO A 331 18.10 7.99 8.80
CA PRO A 331 18.54 9.38 8.89
C PRO A 331 17.59 10.28 9.72
N VAL A 332 16.56 9.70 10.33
CA VAL A 332 15.62 10.42 11.19
C VAL A 332 16.16 10.45 12.61
N GLU A 333 16.23 11.62 13.19
CA GLU A 333 16.54 11.82 14.61
C GLU A 333 15.27 12.11 15.40
N PRO A 334 15.23 11.74 16.71
CA PRO A 334 14.13 12.14 17.57
C PRO A 334 13.92 13.65 17.56
N ALA A 335 12.69 14.10 17.39
CA ALA A 335 12.36 15.51 17.33
C ALA A 335 10.95 15.79 17.87
N THR A 336 10.77 16.98 18.40
CA THR A 336 9.42 17.51 18.70
C THR A 336 9.10 18.59 17.68
N LEU A 337 8.01 18.40 16.93
CA LEU A 337 7.59 19.31 15.86
C LEU A 337 6.35 20.08 16.28
N SER A 338 6.27 21.33 15.85
CA SER A 338 5.15 22.23 16.13
C SER A 338 4.54 22.76 14.84
N TRP A 339 3.21 22.72 14.74
CA TRP A 339 2.47 23.27 13.60
C TRP A 339 1.05 23.67 13.99
N ARG A 340 0.35 24.38 13.10
CA ARG A 340 -1.05 24.73 13.27
C ARG A 340 -1.95 23.91 12.35
N SER A 341 -2.91 23.19 12.95
CA SER A 341 -3.93 22.47 12.16
C SER A 341 -5.17 22.10 12.95
#